data_f8cb8c134d63e08b0acd913ec081cc95
#
_entry.id   f8cb8c134d63e08b0acd913ec081cc95
#
_cell.length_a   1.000
_cell.length_b   1.000
_cell.length_c   1.000
_cell.angle_alpha   90.00
_cell.angle_beta   90.00
_cell.angle_gamma   90.00
#
_symmetry.space_group_name_H-M   'P 1'
#
loop_
_entity.id
_entity.type
_entity.pdbx_description
1 polymer ?
#
loop_
_entity_poly.entity_id
_entity_poly.type
_entity_poly.pdbx_seq_one_letter_code
_entity_poly.pdbx_strand_id
1 'polypeptide(L)'
;MLPQYFGLAEQEVKLLQESDLHPNVIRYFDDEKDENFLYIAVELCQASLFDLYKDGRPGEELTEAQQRLINAININAQYALYQLANGLNHLHSLRIIHRDIKPQNILIAHPSRNQKPGTVRLVISDFGLCKTLPDNVSTLIGTTGNAGTVGWKAPELISQPKELANGSATGISRDSSSSTDPVAQGVKRAVDIFSLGCVFFYVLTNGCHPFDDDEGWMQIREYNIKKEKANLKQLRLGDDSEEPYHLIQWMLKTHPEDRPTAVQVMNHPFFWSDEKRLNFLCDCSDHWEREPRDPPSDYLARLEDYSYEVLDHKRNFLGKLDHGFINSLGKQRKYTGDRMLDLLRALRNKKNHYEDMDEAVKAKVGPLPSGYLRYWTTKFPQLLMSCYECVLDCGLQGEPRFKPYFEGQTM
;
A
#
# COMPACT_ATOMS: atom_id res chain seq x y z
N MET A 1 23.93 25.78 4.51
CA MET A 1 24.07 25.33 3.10
C MET A 1 24.88 26.36 2.36
N LEU A 2 25.84 25.98 1.50
CA LEU A 2 26.70 26.98 0.81
C LEU A 2 25.84 27.83 -0.16
N PRO A 3 26.23 29.11 -0.43
CA PRO A 3 25.43 30.04 -1.24
C PRO A 3 25.00 29.50 -2.62
N GLN A 4 25.81 28.64 -3.24
CA GLN A 4 25.50 27.98 -4.51
C GLN A 4 24.30 27.03 -4.48
N TYR A 5 23.85 26.63 -3.28
CA TYR A 5 22.69 25.74 -3.07
C TYR A 5 21.43 26.47 -2.55
N PHE A 6 21.50 27.79 -2.36
CA PHE A 6 20.35 28.57 -1.86
C PHE A 6 19.10 28.41 -2.74
N GLY A 7 19.25 28.37 -4.04
CA GLY A 7 18.10 28.17 -4.94
C GLY A 7 17.40 26.82 -4.75
N LEU A 8 18.13 25.76 -4.40
CA LEU A 8 17.53 24.44 -4.07
C LEU A 8 16.82 24.50 -2.70
N ALA A 9 17.40 25.19 -1.73
CA ALA A 9 16.81 25.33 -0.41
C ALA A 9 15.56 26.23 -0.43
N GLU A 10 15.55 27.30 -1.22
CA GLU A 10 14.36 28.14 -1.44
C GLU A 10 13.23 27.34 -2.12
N GLN A 11 13.58 26.43 -3.03
CA GLN A 11 12.59 25.51 -3.60
C GLN A 11 12.04 24.54 -2.54
N GLU A 12 12.87 24.03 -1.63
CA GLU A 12 12.44 23.18 -0.53
C GLU A 12 11.45 23.90 0.39
N VAL A 13 11.76 25.14 0.80
CA VAL A 13 10.86 26.01 1.59
C VAL A 13 9.52 26.18 0.91
N LYS A 14 9.52 26.50 -0.40
CA LYS A 14 8.28 26.65 -1.17
C LYS A 14 7.44 25.38 -1.16
N LEU A 15 8.04 24.23 -1.36
CA LEU A 15 7.33 22.95 -1.34
C LEU A 15 6.76 22.62 0.04
N LEU A 16 7.52 22.90 1.10
CA LEU A 16 7.06 22.77 2.49
C LEU A 16 5.84 23.66 2.75
N GLN A 17 5.88 24.95 2.33
CA GLN A 17 4.75 25.88 2.46
C GLN A 17 3.52 25.42 1.68
N GLU A 18 3.70 24.90 0.46
CA GLU A 18 2.60 24.40 -0.37
C GLU A 18 1.95 23.15 0.21
N SER A 19 2.69 22.30 0.92
CA SER A 19 2.22 21.01 1.44
C SER A 19 1.84 21.03 2.93
N ASP A 20 2.05 22.14 3.64
CA ASP A 20 1.99 22.28 5.11
C ASP A 20 0.64 21.90 5.76
N LEU A 21 -0.47 21.93 5.03
CA LEU A 21 -1.80 21.78 5.62
C LEU A 21 -2.24 20.31 5.83
N HIS A 22 -1.36 19.34 5.57
CA HIS A 22 -1.76 17.93 5.66
C HIS A 22 -1.21 17.27 6.95
N PRO A 23 -2.05 16.52 7.71
CA PRO A 23 -1.64 15.94 9.00
C PRO A 23 -0.49 14.92 8.91
N ASN A 24 -0.23 14.34 7.73
CA ASN A 24 0.81 13.33 7.52
C ASN A 24 1.98 13.85 6.66
N VAL A 25 2.12 15.16 6.56
CA VAL A 25 3.29 15.84 6.01
C VAL A 25 3.87 16.72 7.13
N ILE A 26 5.21 16.83 7.19
CA ILE A 26 5.89 17.63 8.20
C ILE A 26 5.41 19.09 8.13
N ARG A 27 5.07 19.67 9.27
CA ARG A 27 4.60 21.03 9.34
C ARG A 27 5.76 22.01 9.25
N TYR A 28 5.63 22.98 8.37
CA TYR A 28 6.54 24.13 8.26
C TYR A 28 6.08 25.26 9.20
N PHE A 29 7.02 25.94 9.85
CA PHE A 29 6.74 27.08 10.72
C PHE A 29 7.32 28.36 10.19
N ASP A 30 8.62 28.37 9.86
CA ASP A 30 9.33 29.58 9.47
C ASP A 30 10.66 29.23 8.79
N ASP A 31 11.27 30.21 8.12
CA ASP A 31 12.63 30.12 7.64
C ASP A 31 13.39 31.43 7.88
N GLU A 32 14.69 31.33 8.16
CA GLU A 32 15.59 32.44 8.34
C GLU A 32 16.85 32.23 7.52
N LYS A 33 17.30 33.30 6.83
CA LYS A 33 18.47 33.25 5.95
C LYS A 33 19.51 34.24 6.45
N ASP A 34 20.73 33.76 6.68
CA ASP A 34 21.92 34.58 6.88
C ASP A 34 22.87 34.50 5.67
N GLU A 35 24.08 35.08 5.80
CA GLU A 35 25.07 35.09 4.72
C GLU A 35 25.57 33.70 4.29
N ASN A 36 25.50 32.70 5.19
CA ASN A 36 26.09 31.37 5.02
C ASN A 36 25.06 30.26 5.00
N PHE A 37 23.89 30.42 5.66
CA PHE A 37 22.92 29.35 5.91
C PHE A 37 21.50 29.82 5.67
N LEU A 38 20.67 28.89 5.21
CA LEU A 38 19.22 28.95 5.31
C LEU A 38 18.79 27.97 6.40
N TYR A 39 18.10 28.45 7.41
CA TYR A 39 17.51 27.68 8.50
C TYR A 39 16.03 27.48 8.20
N ILE A 40 15.54 26.29 8.37
CA ILE A 40 14.13 25.95 8.15
C ILE A 40 13.59 25.38 9.45
N ALA A 41 12.60 26.06 10.05
CA ALA A 41 11.93 25.62 11.26
C ALA A 41 10.73 24.73 10.88
N VAL A 42 10.79 23.46 11.29
CA VAL A 42 9.72 22.48 11.06
C VAL A 42 9.25 21.89 12.38
N GLU A 43 8.15 21.13 12.33
CA GLU A 43 7.60 20.44 13.48
C GLU A 43 8.64 19.52 14.13
N LEU A 44 8.78 19.65 15.46
CA LEU A 44 9.63 18.77 16.27
C LEU A 44 8.97 17.38 16.35
N CYS A 45 9.72 16.35 16.01
CA CYS A 45 9.30 14.97 16.06
C CYS A 45 10.06 14.16 17.12
N GLN A 46 9.50 13.02 17.53
CA GLN A 46 10.07 12.19 18.60
C GLN A 46 11.24 11.32 18.11
N ALA A 47 11.08 10.75 16.91
CA ALA A 47 12.04 9.84 16.28
C ALA A 47 11.70 9.68 14.79
N SER A 48 12.59 9.10 14.02
CA SER A 48 12.30 8.54 12.71
C SER A 48 11.95 7.03 12.80
N LEU A 49 11.35 6.45 11.75
CA LEU A 49 11.18 4.99 11.69
C LEU A 49 12.53 4.26 11.73
N PHE A 50 13.58 4.88 11.18
CA PHE A 50 14.92 4.31 11.23
C PHE A 50 15.46 4.23 12.67
N ASP A 51 15.24 5.25 13.51
CA ASP A 51 15.65 5.24 14.92
C ASP A 51 14.98 4.12 15.72
N LEU A 52 13.77 3.70 15.31
CA LEU A 52 13.04 2.64 15.98
C LEU A 52 13.50 1.25 15.56
N TYR A 53 13.66 1.01 14.27
CA TYR A 53 13.86 -0.34 13.75
C TYR A 53 15.31 -0.64 13.37
N LYS A 54 16.14 0.39 13.14
CA LYS A 54 17.60 0.30 12.88
C LYS A 54 18.03 -0.78 11.86
N ASP A 55 17.24 -0.94 10.80
CA ASP A 55 17.41 -1.98 9.78
C ASP A 55 17.42 -3.42 10.36
N GLY A 56 16.58 -3.68 11.37
CA GLY A 56 16.43 -5.01 11.95
C GLY A 56 17.71 -5.55 12.65
N ARG A 57 18.68 -4.69 12.95
CA ARG A 57 19.95 -5.11 13.56
C ARG A 57 19.73 -5.55 15.00
N PRO A 58 19.95 -6.82 15.33
CA PRO A 58 19.96 -7.27 16.71
C PRO A 58 21.18 -6.70 17.43
N GLY A 59 21.01 -6.09 18.60
CA GLY A 59 22.10 -5.75 19.49
C GLY A 59 22.17 -4.33 20.05
N GLU A 60 21.35 -3.39 19.58
CA GLU A 60 21.16 -2.12 20.27
C GLU A 60 19.94 -2.19 21.19
N GLU A 61 20.14 -1.97 22.47
CA GLU A 61 19.03 -1.87 23.44
C GLU A 61 18.14 -0.67 23.07
N LEU A 62 16.87 -0.95 22.83
CA LEU A 62 15.86 0.08 22.61
C LEU A 62 15.51 0.74 23.95
N THR A 63 15.40 2.05 23.98
CA THR A 63 14.85 2.74 25.14
C THR A 63 13.38 2.36 25.34
N GLU A 64 12.89 2.47 26.56
CA GLU A 64 11.44 2.24 26.83
C GLU A 64 10.53 3.12 25.96
N ALA A 65 10.96 4.36 25.66
CA ALA A 65 10.21 5.27 24.80
C ALA A 65 10.11 4.73 23.37
N GLN A 66 11.21 4.27 22.80
CA GLN A 66 11.23 3.63 21.47
C GLN A 66 10.37 2.37 21.42
N GLN A 67 10.46 1.52 22.44
CA GLN A 67 9.63 0.30 22.52
C GLN A 67 8.13 0.62 22.59
N ARG A 68 7.74 1.68 23.31
CA ARG A 68 6.34 2.15 23.35
C ARG A 68 5.87 2.62 21.97
N LEU A 69 6.71 3.32 21.22
CA LEU A 69 6.37 3.78 19.85
C LEU A 69 6.23 2.60 18.89
N ILE A 70 7.15 1.63 18.92
CA ILE A 70 7.06 0.40 18.13
C ILE A 70 5.76 -0.35 18.45
N ASN A 71 5.44 -0.55 19.72
CA ASN A 71 4.21 -1.22 20.13
C ASN A 71 2.97 -0.47 19.64
N ALA A 72 2.96 0.88 19.71
CA ALA A 72 1.84 1.69 19.22
C ALA A 72 1.66 1.58 17.70
N ILE A 73 2.77 1.51 16.95
CA ILE A 73 2.72 1.27 15.50
C ILE A 73 2.18 -0.15 15.22
N ASN A 74 2.72 -1.17 15.89
CA ASN A 74 2.39 -2.58 15.61
C ASN A 74 0.95 -2.94 15.98
N ILE A 75 0.39 -2.35 17.05
CA ILE A 75 -1.02 -2.56 17.45
C ILE A 75 -1.98 -2.12 16.33
N ASN A 76 -1.63 -1.09 15.58
CA ASN A 76 -2.45 -0.58 14.49
C ASN A 76 -1.61 -0.22 13.26
N ALA A 77 -0.88 -1.22 12.76
CA ALA A 77 0.03 -1.03 11.63
C ALA A 77 -0.71 -0.58 10.35
N GLN A 78 -1.93 -1.08 10.12
CA GLN A 78 -2.76 -0.63 8.99
C GLN A 78 -3.00 0.88 9.04
N TYR A 79 -3.41 1.42 10.20
CA TYR A 79 -3.63 2.86 10.34
C TYR A 79 -2.33 3.66 10.18
N ALA A 80 -1.22 3.18 10.74
CA ALA A 80 0.09 3.82 10.59
C ALA A 80 0.51 3.91 9.11
N LEU A 81 0.36 2.82 8.36
CA LEU A 81 0.70 2.78 6.94
C LEU A 81 -0.29 3.56 6.07
N TYR A 82 -1.58 3.58 6.45
CA TYR A 82 -2.58 4.42 5.79
C TYR A 82 -2.22 5.91 5.85
N GLN A 83 -1.71 6.38 6.99
CA GLN A 83 -1.25 7.77 7.14
C GLN A 83 -0.17 8.13 6.11
N LEU A 84 0.78 7.22 5.85
CA LEU A 84 1.84 7.45 4.86
C LEU A 84 1.30 7.47 3.43
N ALA A 85 0.38 6.56 3.09
CA ALA A 85 -0.28 6.58 1.79
C ALA A 85 -1.09 7.87 1.59
N ASN A 86 -1.78 8.35 2.63
CA ASN A 86 -2.56 9.59 2.61
C ASN A 86 -1.67 10.83 2.47
N GLY A 87 -0.56 10.89 3.21
CA GLY A 87 0.44 11.97 3.07
C GLY A 87 1.03 12.00 1.67
N LEU A 88 1.40 10.84 1.12
CA LEU A 88 1.93 10.75 -0.24
C LEU A 88 0.87 11.13 -1.29
N ASN A 89 -0.39 10.72 -1.11
CA ASN A 89 -1.48 11.11 -1.99
C ASN A 89 -1.66 12.64 -2.02
N HIS A 90 -1.56 13.30 -0.86
CA HIS A 90 -1.60 14.76 -0.79
C HIS A 90 -0.46 15.39 -1.59
N LEU A 91 0.80 14.95 -1.41
CA LEU A 91 1.94 15.44 -2.20
C LEU A 91 1.72 15.25 -3.70
N HIS A 92 1.26 14.06 -4.10
CA HIS A 92 0.97 13.75 -5.49
C HIS A 92 -0.19 14.59 -6.07
N SER A 93 -1.18 14.98 -5.27
CA SER A 93 -2.25 15.89 -5.69
C SER A 93 -1.73 17.29 -5.98
N LEU A 94 -0.74 17.74 -5.22
CA LEU A 94 0.00 18.99 -5.44
C LEU A 94 1.08 18.88 -6.53
N ARG A 95 1.15 17.75 -7.24
CA ARG A 95 2.17 17.45 -8.26
C ARG A 95 3.60 17.40 -7.72
N ILE A 96 3.78 17.20 -6.41
CA ILE A 96 5.06 17.04 -5.76
C ILE A 96 5.44 15.56 -5.79
N ILE A 97 6.64 15.25 -6.31
CA ILE A 97 7.25 13.93 -6.24
C ILE A 97 8.37 14.02 -5.23
N HIS A 98 8.33 13.14 -4.22
CA HIS A 98 9.26 13.19 -3.08
C HIS A 98 10.66 12.67 -3.43
N ARG A 99 10.76 11.51 -4.11
CA ARG A 99 11.98 10.85 -4.60
C ARG A 99 12.95 10.32 -3.56
N ASP A 100 12.69 10.53 -2.28
CA ASP A 100 13.55 10.03 -1.18
C ASP A 100 12.71 9.49 0.00
N ILE A 101 11.66 8.75 -0.31
CA ILE A 101 10.86 8.04 0.71
C ILE A 101 11.72 6.90 1.27
N LYS A 102 11.99 6.95 2.58
CA LYS A 102 12.80 5.98 3.33
C LYS A 102 12.53 6.11 4.83
N PRO A 103 12.91 5.14 5.69
CA PRO A 103 12.64 5.19 7.13
C PRO A 103 13.22 6.41 7.85
N GLN A 104 14.33 6.97 7.38
CA GLN A 104 14.93 8.19 7.95
C GLN A 104 14.04 9.42 7.75
N ASN A 105 13.28 9.46 6.67
CA ASN A 105 12.45 10.59 6.27
C ASN A 105 10.98 10.42 6.68
N ILE A 106 10.65 9.34 7.39
CA ILE A 106 9.34 9.15 8.02
C ILE A 106 9.49 9.36 9.51
N LEU A 107 8.90 10.43 10.00
CA LEU A 107 9.04 10.85 11.40
C LEU A 107 7.77 10.57 12.20
N ILE A 108 7.95 10.38 13.51
CA ILE A 108 6.87 10.21 14.48
C ILE A 108 6.70 11.54 15.20
N ALA A 109 5.60 12.22 14.90
CA ALA A 109 5.28 13.50 15.49
C ALA A 109 4.92 13.36 16.98
N HIS A 110 5.06 14.45 17.73
CA HIS A 110 4.57 14.50 19.10
C HIS A 110 3.04 14.37 19.12
N PRO A 111 2.45 13.72 20.15
CA PRO A 111 1.01 13.59 20.29
C PRO A 111 0.31 14.95 20.31
N SER A 112 -0.73 15.12 19.51
CA SER A 112 -1.60 16.29 19.61
C SER A 112 -2.65 16.11 20.71
N ARG A 113 -3.24 17.23 21.19
CA ARG A 113 -4.28 17.18 22.25
C ARG A 113 -5.49 16.31 21.89
N ASN A 114 -5.77 16.15 20.59
CA ASN A 114 -6.94 15.40 20.10
C ASN A 114 -6.57 13.99 19.60
N GLN A 115 -5.32 13.57 19.77
CA GLN A 115 -4.88 12.24 19.31
C GLN A 115 -5.39 11.16 20.27
N LYS A 116 -5.92 10.07 19.71
CA LYS A 116 -6.36 8.91 20.48
C LYS A 116 -5.16 8.31 21.25
N PRO A 117 -5.29 8.02 22.54
CA PRO A 117 -4.23 7.38 23.31
C PRO A 117 -3.77 6.07 22.65
N GLY A 118 -2.45 5.83 22.65
CA GLY A 118 -1.88 4.60 22.06
C GLY A 118 -1.78 4.60 20.54
N THR A 119 -2.10 5.70 19.86
CA THR A 119 -1.86 5.86 18.42
C THR A 119 -0.63 6.74 18.17
N VAL A 120 -0.02 6.60 16.99
CA VAL A 120 1.07 7.45 16.51
C VAL A 120 0.59 8.30 15.34
N ARG A 121 1.22 9.45 15.15
CA ARG A 121 1.07 10.25 13.93
C ARG A 121 2.38 10.22 13.17
N LEU A 122 2.35 9.61 11.97
CA LEU A 122 3.46 9.55 11.06
C LEU A 122 3.40 10.70 10.06
N VAL A 123 4.55 11.30 9.79
CA VAL A 123 4.69 12.41 8.85
C VAL A 123 5.84 12.16 7.88
N ILE A 124 5.61 12.53 6.61
CA ILE A 124 6.64 12.52 5.56
C ILE A 124 7.43 13.81 5.69
N SER A 125 8.76 13.74 5.70
CA SER A 125 9.68 14.85 5.87
C SER A 125 10.82 14.83 4.85
N ASP A 126 11.67 15.86 4.85
CA ASP A 126 12.85 16.02 3.98
C ASP A 126 12.49 16.21 2.49
N PHE A 127 12.24 17.45 2.12
CA PHE A 127 11.86 17.87 0.78
C PHE A 127 13.05 18.25 -0.12
N GLY A 128 14.28 18.07 0.37
CA GLY A 128 15.50 18.47 -0.35
C GLY A 128 15.71 17.82 -1.73
N LEU A 129 15.08 16.69 -1.98
CA LEU A 129 15.12 16.01 -3.28
C LEU A 129 13.80 16.09 -4.07
N CYS A 130 12.78 16.75 -3.53
CA CYS A 130 11.47 16.85 -4.15
C CYS A 130 11.50 17.62 -5.47
N LYS A 131 10.59 17.28 -6.37
CA LYS A 131 10.34 18.03 -7.60
C LYS A 131 8.85 18.25 -7.83
N THR A 132 8.52 19.48 -8.23
CA THR A 132 7.21 19.79 -8.80
C THR A 132 7.22 19.42 -10.29
N LEU A 133 6.15 18.80 -10.74
CA LEU A 133 5.91 18.55 -12.16
C LEU A 133 5.36 19.82 -12.80
N PRO A 134 6.09 20.51 -13.68
CA PRO A 134 5.56 21.61 -14.48
C PRO A 134 4.47 21.09 -15.42
N ASP A 135 3.56 21.98 -15.81
CA ASP A 135 2.45 21.63 -16.70
C ASP A 135 2.86 21.07 -18.06
N ASN A 136 4.12 21.32 -18.49
CA ASN A 136 4.60 21.07 -19.85
C ASN A 136 5.90 20.27 -19.95
N VAL A 137 6.37 19.57 -18.89
CA VAL A 137 7.63 18.83 -18.97
C VAL A 137 7.42 17.33 -18.73
N SER A 138 7.57 16.57 -19.80
CA SER A 138 7.39 15.12 -19.84
C SER A 138 8.64 14.31 -19.49
N THR A 139 9.74 14.91 -19.02
CA THR A 139 11.00 14.16 -18.88
C THR A 139 11.73 14.44 -17.58
N LEU A 140 11.82 13.41 -16.73
CA LEU A 140 12.88 13.24 -15.73
C LEU A 140 14.25 12.94 -16.42
N ILE A 141 14.32 13.04 -17.73
CA ILE A 141 15.53 12.82 -18.50
C ILE A 141 16.42 14.08 -18.36
N GLY A 142 17.55 13.94 -17.71
CA GLY A 142 18.66 14.86 -17.88
C GLY A 142 19.25 15.53 -16.65
N THR A 143 18.64 15.55 -15.47
CA THR A 143 19.24 16.32 -14.38
C THR A 143 19.41 15.61 -13.02
N THR A 144 18.98 14.37 -12.85
CA THR A 144 19.03 13.73 -11.52
C THR A 144 19.14 12.21 -11.53
N GLY A 145 19.94 11.60 -12.39
CA GLY A 145 20.22 10.16 -12.36
C GLY A 145 20.77 9.61 -11.03
N ASN A 146 21.02 10.49 -10.05
CA ASN A 146 21.52 10.12 -8.72
C ASN A 146 20.60 10.55 -7.56
N ALA A 147 19.39 11.05 -7.83
CA ALA A 147 18.47 11.44 -6.74
C ALA A 147 17.93 10.24 -6.00
N GLY A 148 17.89 10.31 -4.67
CA GLY A 148 17.38 9.29 -3.76
C GLY A 148 18.49 8.43 -3.14
N THR A 149 18.12 7.71 -2.08
CA THR A 149 19.04 6.93 -1.25
C THR A 149 19.24 5.52 -1.81
N VAL A 150 20.49 5.02 -1.82
CA VAL A 150 20.84 3.66 -2.24
C VAL A 150 19.97 2.63 -1.51
N GLY A 151 19.41 1.68 -2.25
CA GLY A 151 18.57 0.61 -1.75
C GLY A 151 17.09 0.95 -1.59
N TRP A 152 16.69 2.25 -1.67
CA TRP A 152 15.30 2.69 -1.56
C TRP A 152 14.72 3.22 -2.89
N LYS A 153 15.56 3.34 -3.91
CA LYS A 153 15.18 3.85 -5.24
C LYS A 153 14.43 2.82 -6.06
N ALA A 154 13.46 3.30 -6.83
CA ALA A 154 12.79 2.48 -7.84
C ALA A 154 13.77 2.04 -8.96
N PRO A 155 13.52 0.87 -9.61
CA PRO A 155 14.40 0.30 -10.62
C PRO A 155 14.77 1.26 -11.76
N GLU A 156 13.82 2.05 -12.23
CA GLU A 156 13.99 3.03 -13.30
C GLU A 156 14.95 4.17 -12.93
N LEU A 157 15.08 4.51 -11.63
CA LEU A 157 16.05 5.50 -11.15
C LEU A 157 17.48 4.93 -11.04
N ILE A 158 17.61 3.62 -10.80
CA ILE A 158 18.89 2.93 -10.69
C ILE A 158 19.49 2.66 -12.08
N SER A 159 18.64 2.48 -13.10
CA SER A 159 19.04 2.06 -14.45
C SER A 159 19.45 3.22 -15.35
N GLN A 160 19.34 4.48 -14.92
CA GLN A 160 19.73 5.63 -15.74
C GLN A 160 21.26 5.67 -15.94
N PRO A 161 21.76 5.91 -17.18
CA PRO A 161 23.19 6.01 -17.46
C PRO A 161 23.83 7.18 -16.71
N LYS A 162 25.02 6.97 -16.13
CA LYS A 162 25.79 8.01 -15.43
C LYS A 162 26.31 9.13 -16.36
N GLU A 163 26.24 8.98 -17.68
CA GLU A 163 26.83 9.87 -18.67
C GLU A 163 26.12 11.22 -18.81
N LEU A 164 24.91 11.38 -18.27
CA LEU A 164 24.18 12.66 -18.33
C LEU A 164 24.46 13.59 -17.11
N ALA A 165 25.35 13.20 -16.20
CA ALA A 165 25.71 14.01 -15.03
C ALA A 165 26.84 15.04 -15.30
N ASN A 166 27.60 14.92 -16.38
CA ASN A 166 28.63 15.89 -16.76
C ASN A 166 28.08 16.83 -17.84
N GLY A 167 27.61 17.98 -17.38
CA GLY A 167 27.08 19.03 -18.22
C GLY A 167 28.10 19.49 -19.29
N SER A 168 27.84 19.16 -20.51
CA SER A 168 28.30 19.93 -21.67
C SER A 168 27.06 20.28 -22.50
N ALA A 169 26.65 21.51 -22.34
CA ALA A 169 25.61 22.12 -23.16
C ALA A 169 26.09 22.31 -24.56
N THR A 170 25.77 21.39 -25.48
CA THR A 170 25.71 21.69 -26.91
C THR A 170 24.74 20.72 -27.59
N GLY A 171 23.71 21.27 -28.21
CA GLY A 171 22.89 20.49 -29.16
C GLY A 171 21.40 20.64 -28.94
N ILE A 172 20.87 21.70 -29.45
CA ILE A 172 19.48 21.99 -29.69
C ILE A 172 18.84 20.86 -30.50
N SER A 173 17.82 20.22 -29.95
CA SER A 173 16.72 19.66 -30.75
C SER A 173 15.43 20.10 -30.11
N ARG A 174 14.84 21.16 -30.66
CA ARG A 174 13.47 21.54 -30.45
C ARG A 174 12.59 20.54 -31.22
N ASP A 175 11.97 19.63 -30.50
CA ASP A 175 10.72 19.06 -30.94
C ASP A 175 9.67 19.36 -29.88
N SER A 176 8.88 20.36 -30.21
CA SER A 176 7.70 20.80 -29.51
C SER A 176 6.56 19.81 -29.79
N SER A 177 6.40 18.81 -28.97
CA SER A 177 5.12 18.13 -28.78
C SER A 177 4.71 18.26 -27.33
N SER A 178 3.77 19.18 -27.08
CA SER A 178 3.08 19.34 -25.81
C SER A 178 2.24 18.11 -25.51
N SER A 179 2.84 17.05 -25.02
CA SER A 179 2.09 15.92 -24.48
C SER A 179 1.82 16.17 -22.99
N THR A 180 0.66 16.76 -22.71
CA THR A 180 -0.02 16.62 -21.41
C THR A 180 -0.47 15.18 -21.23
N ASP A 181 0.44 14.23 -21.40
CA ASP A 181 0.13 12.80 -21.34
C ASP A 181 -0.05 12.41 -19.86
N PRO A 182 -1.26 12.05 -19.42
CA PRO A 182 -1.51 11.58 -18.05
C PRO A 182 -0.63 10.37 -17.69
N VAL A 183 -0.26 9.56 -18.67
CA VAL A 183 0.61 8.39 -18.49
C VAL A 183 2.02 8.81 -18.08
N ALA A 184 2.60 9.84 -18.70
CA ALA A 184 3.94 10.33 -18.35
C ALA A 184 4.00 10.92 -16.92
N GLN A 185 2.92 11.55 -16.43
CA GLN A 185 2.81 12.02 -15.05
C GLN A 185 2.65 10.85 -14.05
N GLY A 186 1.93 9.80 -14.43
CA GLY A 186 1.76 8.60 -13.62
C GLY A 186 3.09 7.87 -13.35
N VAL A 187 3.91 7.70 -14.36
CA VAL A 187 5.24 7.06 -14.27
C VAL A 187 6.13 7.78 -13.26
N LYS A 188 6.13 9.11 -13.24
CA LYS A 188 6.96 9.90 -12.31
C LYS A 188 6.54 9.74 -10.84
N ARG A 189 5.23 9.68 -10.54
CA ARG A 189 4.71 9.43 -9.19
C ARG A 189 4.97 8.00 -8.70
N ALA A 190 5.07 7.06 -9.62
CA ALA A 190 5.29 5.66 -9.34
C ALA A 190 6.65 5.35 -8.66
N VAL A 191 7.65 6.24 -8.75
CA VAL A 191 8.92 6.07 -8.02
C VAL A 191 8.71 6.13 -6.51
N ASP A 192 7.84 7.04 -6.04
CA ASP A 192 7.52 7.17 -4.62
C ASP A 192 6.69 5.97 -4.12
N ILE A 193 5.82 5.43 -4.97
CA ILE A 193 5.03 4.23 -4.64
C ILE A 193 5.94 3.02 -4.39
N PHE A 194 6.96 2.82 -5.22
CA PHE A 194 7.95 1.76 -5.00
C PHE A 194 8.65 1.91 -3.66
N SER A 195 9.19 3.10 -3.39
CA SER A 195 9.89 3.41 -2.13
C SER A 195 8.96 3.24 -0.92
N LEU A 196 7.69 3.67 -1.04
CA LEU A 196 6.68 3.48 0.00
C LEU A 196 6.37 2.00 0.23
N GLY A 197 6.35 1.17 -0.82
CA GLY A 197 6.22 -0.29 -0.72
C GLY A 197 7.34 -0.92 0.10
N CYS A 198 8.59 -0.47 -0.11
CA CYS A 198 9.72 -0.88 0.71
C CYS A 198 9.55 -0.45 2.18
N VAL A 199 9.03 0.76 2.45
CA VAL A 199 8.75 1.24 3.81
C VAL A 199 7.61 0.46 4.45
N PHE A 200 6.58 0.08 3.72
CA PHE A 200 5.49 -0.76 4.23
C PHE A 200 6.03 -2.12 4.71
N PHE A 201 6.83 -2.76 3.88
CA PHE A 201 7.50 -4.01 4.26
C PHE A 201 8.36 -3.82 5.50
N TYR A 202 9.17 -2.76 5.54
CA TYR A 202 10.05 -2.43 6.65
C TYR A 202 9.29 -2.31 7.98
N VAL A 203 8.17 -1.62 8.00
CA VAL A 203 7.34 -1.48 9.21
C VAL A 203 6.73 -2.82 9.62
N LEU A 204 6.14 -3.57 8.67
CA LEU A 204 5.45 -4.82 8.95
C LEU A 204 6.39 -5.96 9.37
N THR A 205 7.68 -5.85 9.07
CA THR A 205 8.70 -6.84 9.41
C THR A 205 9.67 -6.36 10.50
N ASN A 206 9.36 -5.22 11.16
CA ASN A 206 10.19 -4.62 12.20
C ASN A 206 11.64 -4.36 11.75
N GLY A 207 11.80 -3.76 10.57
CA GLY A 207 13.08 -3.25 10.08
C GLY A 207 13.78 -4.06 8.99
N CYS A 208 13.14 -5.12 8.45
CA CYS A 208 13.70 -5.82 7.30
C CYS A 208 13.41 -5.08 5.99
N HIS A 209 14.25 -5.30 4.99
CA HIS A 209 14.06 -4.71 3.66
C HIS A 209 13.69 -5.78 2.63
N PRO A 210 12.71 -5.54 1.70
CA PRO A 210 12.23 -6.58 0.79
C PRO A 210 13.28 -7.08 -0.21
N PHE A 211 14.39 -6.37 -0.36
CA PHE A 211 15.47 -6.71 -1.28
C PHE A 211 16.79 -7.04 -0.58
N ASP A 212 16.77 -7.23 0.75
CA ASP A 212 17.91 -7.81 1.46
C ASP A 212 18.15 -9.25 1.02
N ASP A 213 19.40 -9.68 1.08
CA ASP A 213 19.76 -11.10 1.06
C ASP A 213 19.60 -11.71 2.46
N ASP A 214 19.89 -13.00 2.58
CA ASP A 214 19.81 -13.70 3.85
C ASP A 214 20.83 -13.19 4.90
N GLU A 215 21.84 -12.45 4.47
CA GLU A 215 22.89 -11.85 5.29
C GLU A 215 22.62 -10.36 5.62
N GLY A 216 21.64 -9.72 4.96
CA GLY A 216 21.25 -8.33 5.20
C GLY A 216 22.23 -7.28 4.63
N TRP A 217 22.95 -7.60 3.57
CA TRP A 217 23.91 -6.69 2.95
C TRP A 217 23.22 -5.58 2.14
N MET A 218 23.29 -4.36 2.64
CA MET A 218 22.70 -3.19 1.97
C MET A 218 23.21 -2.97 0.52
N GLN A 219 24.46 -3.35 0.25
CA GLN A 219 25.06 -3.20 -1.08
C GLN A 219 24.39 -4.07 -2.14
N ILE A 220 23.74 -5.16 -1.73
CA ILE A 220 23.06 -6.09 -2.63
C ILE A 220 21.63 -5.60 -2.99
N ARG A 221 21.04 -4.69 -2.22
CA ARG A 221 19.66 -4.21 -2.44
C ARG A 221 19.44 -3.70 -3.87
N GLU A 222 20.30 -2.79 -4.37
CA GLU A 222 20.17 -2.26 -5.74
C GLU A 222 20.32 -3.34 -6.82
N TYR A 223 21.20 -4.32 -6.60
CA TYR A 223 21.30 -5.46 -7.49
C TYR A 223 20.03 -6.31 -7.48
N ASN A 224 19.49 -6.61 -6.31
CA ASN A 224 18.25 -7.39 -6.17
C ASN A 224 17.04 -6.65 -6.72
N ILE A 225 16.95 -5.32 -6.55
CA ILE A 225 15.93 -4.47 -7.18
C ILE A 225 15.98 -4.61 -8.70
N LYS A 226 17.17 -4.47 -9.31
CA LYS A 226 17.35 -4.62 -10.77
C LYS A 226 17.06 -6.03 -11.29
N LYS A 227 17.17 -7.05 -10.43
CA LYS A 227 16.92 -8.46 -10.77
C LYS A 227 15.53 -8.95 -10.32
N GLU A 228 14.69 -8.04 -9.86
CA GLU A 228 13.31 -8.36 -9.41
C GLU A 228 13.27 -9.42 -8.29
N LYS A 229 14.31 -9.46 -7.45
CA LYS A 229 14.46 -10.45 -6.38
C LYS A 229 13.92 -9.93 -5.06
N ALA A 230 12.63 -9.63 -4.99
CA ALA A 230 11.98 -9.32 -3.72
C ALA A 230 11.76 -10.59 -2.90
N ASN A 231 12.13 -10.56 -1.62
CA ASN A 231 11.84 -11.61 -0.65
C ASN A 231 10.78 -11.13 0.33
N LEU A 232 9.52 -11.47 0.07
CA LEU A 232 8.37 -11.08 0.89
C LEU A 232 7.97 -12.15 1.94
N LYS A 233 8.72 -13.25 2.07
CA LYS A 233 8.40 -14.37 2.98
C LYS A 233 8.36 -13.98 4.45
N GLN A 234 8.97 -12.86 4.82
CA GLN A 234 8.99 -12.35 6.19
C GLN A 234 7.71 -11.62 6.60
N LEU A 235 6.78 -11.37 5.66
CA LEU A 235 5.45 -10.87 5.97
C LEU A 235 4.65 -11.95 6.69
N ARG A 236 4.85 -12.06 8.01
CA ARG A 236 4.15 -13.01 8.88
C ARG A 236 3.16 -12.24 9.76
N LEU A 237 2.00 -11.94 9.21
CA LEU A 237 0.94 -11.24 9.92
C LEU A 237 -0.20 -12.19 10.35
N GLY A 238 0.14 -13.46 10.65
CA GLY A 238 -0.84 -14.47 11.04
C GLY A 238 -1.76 -14.86 9.88
N ASP A 239 -3.06 -14.99 10.16
CA ASP A 239 -4.06 -15.42 9.19
C ASP A 239 -4.41 -14.34 8.15
N ASP A 240 -3.99 -13.08 8.38
CA ASP A 240 -4.29 -11.91 7.53
C ASP A 240 -3.06 -11.48 6.72
N SER A 241 -2.30 -12.42 6.17
CA SER A 241 -1.05 -12.14 5.45
C SER A 241 -1.24 -11.85 3.95
N GLU A 242 -2.36 -12.21 3.37
CA GLU A 242 -2.58 -12.12 1.93
C GLU A 242 -2.74 -10.67 1.44
N GLU A 243 -3.52 -9.87 2.14
CA GLU A 243 -3.75 -8.48 1.73
C GLU A 243 -2.47 -7.63 1.77
N PRO A 244 -1.65 -7.64 2.84
CA PRO A 244 -0.40 -6.88 2.84
C PRO A 244 0.62 -7.45 1.85
N TYR A 245 0.65 -8.77 1.64
CA TYR A 245 1.51 -9.40 0.65
C TYR A 245 1.16 -8.90 -0.77
N HIS A 246 -0.11 -8.96 -1.14
CA HIS A 246 -0.61 -8.50 -2.42
C HIS A 246 -0.32 -7.01 -2.64
N LEU A 247 -0.65 -6.15 -1.65
CA LEU A 247 -0.43 -4.71 -1.76
C LEU A 247 1.05 -4.39 -2.01
N ILE A 248 1.95 -4.95 -1.17
CA ILE A 248 3.38 -4.69 -1.28
C ILE A 248 3.92 -5.23 -2.60
N GLN A 249 3.52 -6.43 -3.02
CA GLN A 249 3.90 -6.99 -4.30
C GLN A 249 3.47 -6.09 -5.47
N TRP A 250 2.27 -5.50 -5.40
CA TRP A 250 1.78 -4.56 -6.40
C TRP A 250 2.60 -3.26 -6.42
N MET A 251 2.89 -2.69 -5.24
CA MET A 251 3.70 -1.47 -5.12
C MET A 251 5.14 -1.66 -5.62
N LEU A 252 5.70 -2.87 -5.48
CA LEU A 252 7.07 -3.21 -5.88
C LEU A 252 7.22 -3.70 -7.33
N LYS A 253 6.19 -3.61 -8.17
CA LYS A 253 6.29 -3.96 -9.59
C LYS A 253 7.45 -3.21 -10.25
N THR A 254 8.17 -3.90 -11.14
CA THR A 254 9.35 -3.34 -11.83
C THR A 254 8.97 -2.21 -12.75
N HIS A 255 7.90 -2.41 -13.54
CA HIS A 255 7.41 -1.40 -14.46
C HIS A 255 6.56 -0.37 -13.72
N PRO A 256 6.90 0.94 -13.83
CA PRO A 256 6.19 1.99 -13.11
C PRO A 256 4.68 2.05 -13.41
N GLU A 257 4.30 1.74 -14.65
CA GLU A 257 2.92 1.71 -15.13
C GLU A 257 2.06 0.62 -14.49
N ASP A 258 2.70 -0.45 -14.01
CA ASP A 258 2.01 -1.57 -13.34
C ASP A 258 1.82 -1.33 -11.84
N ARG A 259 2.38 -0.25 -11.29
CA ARG A 259 2.24 0.09 -9.86
C ARG A 259 0.95 0.84 -9.60
N PRO A 260 0.34 0.67 -8.41
CA PRO A 260 -0.83 1.43 -8.04
C PRO A 260 -0.52 2.92 -7.88
N THR A 261 -1.52 3.76 -8.05
CA THR A 261 -1.49 5.15 -7.58
C THR A 261 -1.66 5.19 -6.05
N ALA A 262 -1.30 6.32 -5.42
CA ALA A 262 -1.51 6.49 -3.97
C ALA A 262 -2.99 6.33 -3.57
N VAL A 263 -3.93 6.76 -4.41
CA VAL A 263 -5.38 6.55 -4.22
C VAL A 263 -5.73 5.07 -4.24
N GLN A 264 -5.19 4.30 -5.18
CA GLN A 264 -5.42 2.85 -5.25
C GLN A 264 -4.81 2.12 -4.04
N VAL A 265 -3.62 2.56 -3.58
CA VAL A 265 -3.03 2.04 -2.32
C VAL A 265 -3.99 2.25 -1.16
N MET A 266 -4.50 3.47 -0.95
CA MET A 266 -5.43 3.81 0.14
C MET A 266 -6.74 3.02 0.08
N ASN A 267 -7.21 2.65 -1.11
CA ASN A 267 -8.45 1.90 -1.31
C ASN A 267 -8.27 0.39 -1.34
N HIS A 268 -7.05 -0.11 -1.13
CA HIS A 268 -6.75 -1.54 -1.14
C HIS A 268 -7.43 -2.28 0.04
N PRO A 269 -7.88 -3.55 -0.12
CA PRO A 269 -8.49 -4.37 0.93
C PRO A 269 -7.68 -4.47 2.23
N PHE A 270 -6.38 -4.28 2.17
CA PHE A 270 -5.53 -4.21 3.36
C PHE A 270 -6.01 -3.14 4.36
N PHE A 271 -6.52 -2.01 3.89
CA PHE A 271 -7.01 -0.91 4.73
C PHE A 271 -8.51 -0.95 5.05
N TRP A 272 -9.23 -1.95 4.54
CA TRP A 272 -10.66 -2.05 4.79
C TRP A 272 -10.96 -2.58 6.20
N SER A 273 -12.03 -2.09 6.80
CA SER A 273 -12.60 -2.70 7.99
C SER A 273 -13.16 -4.10 7.69
N ASP A 274 -13.28 -4.93 8.71
CA ASP A 274 -13.88 -6.27 8.58
C ASP A 274 -15.30 -6.22 8.01
N GLU A 275 -16.06 -5.19 8.38
CA GLU A 275 -17.40 -4.96 7.82
C GLU A 275 -17.34 -4.69 6.31
N LYS A 276 -16.43 -3.82 5.86
CA LYS A 276 -16.25 -3.50 4.44
C LYS A 276 -15.79 -4.74 3.65
N ARG A 277 -14.86 -5.53 4.18
CA ARG A 277 -14.40 -6.79 3.58
C ARG A 277 -15.54 -7.80 3.43
N LEU A 278 -16.32 -7.99 4.50
CA LEU A 278 -17.44 -8.91 4.49
C LEU A 278 -18.57 -8.47 3.53
N ASN A 279 -18.86 -7.17 3.49
CA ASN A 279 -19.85 -6.62 2.58
C ASN A 279 -19.40 -6.77 1.12
N PHE A 280 -18.12 -6.54 0.82
CA PHE A 280 -17.56 -6.76 -0.51
C PHE A 280 -17.75 -8.21 -0.99
N LEU A 281 -17.44 -9.21 -0.16
CA LEU A 281 -17.65 -10.61 -0.51
C LEU A 281 -19.13 -10.94 -0.76
N CYS A 282 -20.04 -10.32 0.01
CA CYS A 282 -21.48 -10.46 -0.23
C CYS A 282 -21.92 -9.80 -1.54
N ASP A 283 -21.39 -8.63 -1.86
CA ASP A 283 -21.66 -7.92 -3.11
C ASP A 283 -21.12 -8.69 -4.32
N CYS A 284 -19.96 -9.32 -4.20
CA CYS A 284 -19.48 -10.28 -5.19
C CYS A 284 -20.48 -11.43 -5.39
N SER A 285 -20.94 -12.05 -4.32
CA SER A 285 -21.97 -13.10 -4.40
C SER A 285 -23.21 -12.62 -5.15
N ASP A 286 -23.71 -11.43 -4.79
CA ASP A 286 -24.94 -10.87 -5.38
C ASP A 286 -24.78 -10.46 -6.84
N HIS A 287 -23.58 -10.05 -7.25
CA HIS A 287 -23.28 -9.71 -8.64
C HIS A 287 -23.27 -10.98 -9.50
N TRP A 288 -22.42 -11.94 -9.16
CA TRP A 288 -22.24 -13.16 -9.94
C TRP A 288 -23.43 -14.13 -9.87
N GLU A 289 -24.30 -14.05 -8.85
CA GLU A 289 -25.52 -14.88 -8.81
C GLU A 289 -26.50 -14.53 -9.94
N ARG A 290 -26.43 -13.34 -10.52
CA ARG A 290 -27.28 -12.90 -11.63
C ARG A 290 -26.75 -13.31 -13.00
N GLU A 291 -25.51 -13.75 -13.06
CA GLU A 291 -24.87 -14.12 -14.30
C GLU A 291 -25.43 -15.42 -14.88
N PRO A 292 -25.56 -15.53 -16.24
CA PRO A 292 -25.93 -16.76 -16.92
C PRO A 292 -25.01 -17.93 -16.54
N ARG A 293 -25.60 -19.11 -16.34
CA ARG A 293 -24.86 -20.31 -15.89
C ARG A 293 -24.73 -21.39 -16.97
N ASP A 294 -25.57 -21.35 -17.96
CA ASP A 294 -25.58 -22.34 -19.06
C ASP A 294 -26.01 -21.68 -20.40
N PRO A 295 -25.06 -21.36 -21.28
CA PRO A 295 -23.62 -21.37 -21.03
C PRO A 295 -23.23 -20.29 -19.99
N PRO A 296 -22.13 -20.48 -19.24
CA PRO A 296 -21.66 -19.48 -18.28
C PRO A 296 -21.25 -18.22 -19.03
N SER A 297 -21.55 -17.04 -18.43
CA SER A 297 -21.03 -15.77 -18.93
C SER A 297 -19.52 -15.70 -18.79
N ASP A 298 -18.87 -14.82 -19.56
CA ASP A 298 -17.43 -14.57 -19.44
C ASP A 298 -17.06 -14.08 -18.01
N TYR A 299 -17.91 -13.28 -17.38
CA TYR A 299 -17.73 -12.83 -15.99
C TYR A 299 -17.79 -14.00 -15.00
N LEU A 300 -18.74 -14.92 -15.15
CA LEU A 300 -18.84 -16.09 -14.28
C LEU A 300 -17.67 -17.04 -14.53
N ALA A 301 -17.29 -17.28 -15.79
CA ALA A 301 -16.12 -18.09 -16.13
C ALA A 301 -14.86 -17.50 -15.48
N ARG A 302 -14.67 -16.17 -15.53
CA ARG A 302 -13.53 -15.51 -14.91
C ARG A 302 -13.50 -15.68 -13.38
N LEU A 303 -14.64 -15.60 -12.70
CA LEU A 303 -14.71 -15.89 -11.26
C LEU A 303 -14.29 -17.35 -10.97
N GLU A 304 -14.76 -18.30 -11.75
CA GLU A 304 -14.45 -19.72 -11.54
C GLU A 304 -12.99 -20.09 -11.87
N ASP A 305 -12.26 -19.29 -12.67
CA ASP A 305 -10.82 -19.45 -12.90
C ASP A 305 -10.03 -19.34 -11.56
N TYR A 306 -10.48 -18.49 -10.64
CA TYR A 306 -9.88 -18.35 -9.30
C TYR A 306 -10.17 -19.53 -8.36
N SER A 307 -11.02 -20.47 -8.74
CA SER A 307 -11.37 -21.62 -7.89
C SER A 307 -10.16 -22.48 -7.52
N TYR A 308 -9.15 -22.54 -8.37
CA TYR A 308 -7.94 -23.32 -8.13
C TYR A 308 -7.12 -22.76 -6.97
N GLU A 309 -7.02 -21.43 -6.86
CA GLU A 309 -6.27 -20.76 -5.80
C GLU A 309 -7.02 -20.79 -4.47
N VAL A 310 -8.33 -20.55 -4.49
CA VAL A 310 -9.15 -20.43 -3.29
C VAL A 310 -9.55 -21.79 -2.72
N LEU A 311 -9.95 -22.75 -3.57
CA LEU A 311 -10.48 -24.04 -3.12
C LEU A 311 -9.41 -25.14 -2.99
N ASP A 312 -8.17 -24.84 -3.39
CA ASP A 312 -7.00 -25.70 -3.47
C ASP A 312 -7.19 -26.97 -4.37
N HIS A 313 -6.26 -27.88 -4.32
CA HIS A 313 -6.22 -29.06 -5.21
C HIS A 313 -7.44 -30.00 -5.10
N LYS A 314 -8.11 -30.01 -3.95
CA LYS A 314 -9.29 -30.86 -3.73
C LYS A 314 -10.57 -30.26 -4.26
N ARG A 315 -10.57 -28.98 -4.65
CA ARG A 315 -11.71 -28.22 -5.17
C ARG A 315 -13.02 -28.55 -4.46
N ASN A 316 -12.99 -28.65 -3.12
CA ASN A 316 -14.17 -28.96 -2.33
C ASN A 316 -14.19 -28.12 -1.05
N PHE A 317 -14.81 -26.94 -1.14
CA PHE A 317 -14.92 -26.04 0.00
C PHE A 317 -15.76 -26.63 1.15
N LEU A 318 -16.72 -27.49 0.86
CA LEU A 318 -17.55 -28.13 1.88
C LEU A 318 -16.70 -28.98 2.84
N GLY A 319 -15.65 -29.63 2.32
CA GLY A 319 -14.72 -30.42 3.14
C GLY A 319 -13.89 -29.61 4.14
N LYS A 320 -13.79 -28.28 3.95
CA LYS A 320 -13.11 -27.37 4.89
C LYS A 320 -14.04 -26.80 5.96
N LEU A 321 -15.36 -26.91 5.78
CA LEU A 321 -16.33 -26.35 6.71
C LEU A 321 -16.65 -27.35 7.83
N ASP A 322 -17.05 -26.83 8.97
CA ASP A 322 -17.47 -27.64 10.11
C ASP A 322 -18.81 -28.36 9.84
N HIS A 323 -18.92 -29.61 10.28
CA HIS A 323 -20.15 -30.41 10.07
C HIS A 323 -21.42 -29.71 10.55
N GLY A 324 -21.39 -29.07 11.71
CA GLY A 324 -22.52 -28.29 12.23
C GLY A 324 -22.90 -27.15 11.31
N PHE A 325 -21.91 -26.46 10.73
CA PHE A 325 -22.14 -25.40 9.75
C PHE A 325 -22.75 -25.95 8.46
N ILE A 326 -22.19 -27.04 7.92
CA ILE A 326 -22.71 -27.70 6.70
C ILE A 326 -24.18 -28.11 6.90
N ASN A 327 -24.52 -28.74 8.03
CA ASN A 327 -25.89 -29.12 8.34
C ASN A 327 -26.84 -27.90 8.39
N SER A 328 -26.31 -26.73 8.84
CA SER A 328 -27.06 -25.49 8.88
C SER A 328 -27.29 -24.85 7.50
N LEU A 329 -26.57 -25.26 6.44
CA LEU A 329 -26.75 -24.74 5.08
C LEU A 329 -28.12 -25.09 4.47
N GLY A 330 -28.83 -26.08 5.06
CA GLY A 330 -30.17 -26.48 4.65
C GLY A 330 -30.18 -27.41 3.42
N LYS A 331 -31.09 -28.36 3.45
CA LYS A 331 -31.22 -29.39 2.39
C LYS A 331 -31.79 -28.86 1.06
N GLN A 332 -32.40 -27.68 1.07
CA GLN A 332 -33.05 -27.08 -0.11
C GLN A 332 -32.08 -26.43 -1.10
N ARG A 333 -30.89 -26.01 -0.63
CA ARG A 333 -29.87 -25.37 -1.47
C ARG A 333 -28.76 -26.36 -1.78
N LYS A 334 -28.71 -26.81 -3.01
CA LYS A 334 -27.59 -27.64 -3.49
C LYS A 334 -26.39 -26.76 -3.75
N TYR A 335 -25.35 -26.86 -2.93
CA TYR A 335 -24.03 -26.30 -3.19
C TYR A 335 -23.16 -27.39 -3.80
N THR A 336 -22.52 -27.09 -4.94
CA THR A 336 -21.44 -27.91 -5.44
C THR A 336 -20.15 -27.46 -4.75
N GLY A 337 -19.37 -28.38 -4.21
CA GLY A 337 -18.19 -28.02 -3.39
C GLY A 337 -17.05 -27.38 -4.21
N ASP A 338 -17.13 -27.39 -5.54
CA ASP A 338 -16.06 -27.06 -6.49
C ASP A 338 -16.20 -25.70 -7.17
N ARG A 339 -17.18 -24.88 -6.77
CA ARG A 339 -17.44 -23.58 -7.40
C ARG A 339 -17.23 -22.39 -6.45
N MET A 340 -16.53 -21.38 -6.95
CA MET A 340 -16.35 -20.10 -6.26
C MET A 340 -17.69 -19.41 -5.95
N LEU A 341 -18.59 -19.40 -6.94
CA LEU A 341 -19.91 -18.80 -6.74
C LEU A 341 -20.67 -19.47 -5.61
N ASP A 342 -20.62 -20.79 -5.48
CA ASP A 342 -21.32 -21.50 -4.40
C ASP A 342 -20.70 -21.24 -3.02
N LEU A 343 -19.37 -21.07 -2.94
CA LEU A 343 -18.69 -20.64 -1.72
C LEU A 343 -19.18 -19.23 -1.29
N LEU A 344 -19.18 -18.27 -2.23
CA LEU A 344 -19.67 -16.91 -1.97
C LEU A 344 -21.15 -16.90 -1.58
N ARG A 345 -21.99 -17.70 -2.22
CA ARG A 345 -23.41 -17.83 -1.88
C ARG A 345 -23.60 -18.43 -0.48
N ALA A 346 -22.80 -19.42 -0.09
CA ALA A 346 -22.85 -20.01 1.24
C ALA A 346 -22.50 -18.96 2.31
N LEU A 347 -21.43 -18.17 2.08
CA LEU A 347 -21.02 -17.08 2.95
C LEU A 347 -22.13 -16.03 3.09
N ARG A 348 -22.62 -15.45 1.98
CA ARG A 348 -23.64 -14.41 1.99
C ARG A 348 -24.96 -14.88 2.61
N ASN A 349 -25.43 -16.08 2.23
CA ASN A 349 -26.69 -16.60 2.73
C ASN A 349 -26.64 -16.82 4.24
N LYS A 350 -25.53 -17.33 4.76
CA LYS A 350 -25.38 -17.54 6.20
C LYS A 350 -25.17 -16.24 6.99
N LYS A 351 -24.53 -15.24 6.40
CA LYS A 351 -24.51 -13.88 6.98
C LYS A 351 -25.93 -13.34 7.12
N ASN A 352 -26.76 -13.44 6.07
CA ASN A 352 -28.14 -12.91 6.07
C ASN A 352 -29.07 -13.64 7.03
N HIS A 353 -28.77 -14.91 7.32
CA HIS A 353 -29.50 -15.78 8.24
C HIS A 353 -28.66 -16.11 9.49
N TYR A 354 -27.85 -15.15 9.94
CA TYR A 354 -26.94 -15.36 11.09
C TYR A 354 -27.74 -15.66 12.37
N GLU A 355 -28.83 -14.92 12.60
CA GLU A 355 -29.65 -15.11 13.79
C GLU A 355 -30.41 -16.44 13.81
N ASP A 356 -30.66 -17.04 12.66
CA ASP A 356 -31.33 -18.33 12.52
C ASP A 356 -30.39 -19.52 12.81
N MET A 357 -29.10 -19.28 13.07
CA MET A 357 -28.15 -20.36 13.37
C MET A 357 -28.22 -20.76 14.84
N ASP A 358 -28.02 -22.07 15.07
CA ASP A 358 -27.86 -22.61 16.42
C ASP A 358 -26.68 -21.95 17.15
N GLU A 359 -26.79 -21.74 18.44
CA GLU A 359 -25.75 -21.11 19.28
C GLU A 359 -24.40 -21.85 19.17
N ALA A 360 -24.42 -23.18 19.04
CA ALA A 360 -23.21 -23.97 18.85
C ALA A 360 -22.49 -23.66 17.51
N VAL A 361 -23.26 -23.30 16.47
CA VAL A 361 -22.72 -22.89 15.18
C VAL A 361 -22.22 -21.44 15.26
N LYS A 362 -22.99 -20.52 15.87
CA LYS A 362 -22.58 -19.12 16.12
C LYS A 362 -21.26 -19.04 16.88
N ALA A 363 -21.11 -19.87 17.93
CA ALA A 363 -19.88 -19.92 18.71
C ALA A 363 -18.64 -20.34 17.87
N LYS A 364 -18.81 -21.16 16.83
CA LYS A 364 -17.73 -21.59 15.94
C LYS A 364 -17.39 -20.55 14.88
N VAL A 365 -18.42 -19.94 14.27
CA VAL A 365 -18.20 -18.96 13.20
C VAL A 365 -17.84 -17.57 13.73
N GLY A 366 -18.08 -17.33 15.02
CA GLY A 366 -17.82 -16.07 15.67
C GLY A 366 -18.85 -14.98 15.35
N PRO A 367 -18.80 -13.85 16.08
CA PRO A 367 -19.75 -12.75 15.92
C PRO A 367 -19.53 -11.98 14.61
N LEU A 368 -20.60 -11.38 14.08
CA LEU A 368 -20.53 -10.44 12.96
C LEU A 368 -19.90 -9.12 13.41
N PRO A 369 -19.12 -8.42 12.55
CA PRO A 369 -18.62 -8.91 11.26
C PRO A 369 -17.32 -9.71 11.41
N SER A 370 -16.47 -9.41 12.41
CA SER A 370 -15.08 -9.81 12.49
C SER A 370 -14.85 -11.31 12.69
N GLY A 371 -15.58 -11.92 13.64
CA GLY A 371 -15.47 -13.36 13.91
C GLY A 371 -15.93 -14.16 12.69
N TYR A 372 -17.07 -13.78 12.12
CA TYR A 372 -17.64 -14.41 10.95
C TYR A 372 -16.72 -14.31 9.72
N LEU A 373 -16.16 -13.13 9.46
CA LEU A 373 -15.19 -12.94 8.39
C LEU A 373 -13.97 -13.83 8.59
N ARG A 374 -13.39 -13.82 9.79
CA ARG A 374 -12.22 -14.63 10.14
C ARG A 374 -12.45 -16.12 9.92
N TYR A 375 -13.64 -16.64 10.24
CA TYR A 375 -13.98 -18.04 9.97
C TYR A 375 -13.77 -18.42 8.48
N TRP A 376 -14.14 -17.53 7.57
CA TRP A 376 -13.99 -17.74 6.13
C TRP A 376 -12.57 -17.51 5.66
N THR A 377 -11.94 -16.41 6.06
CA THR A 377 -10.58 -16.07 5.61
C THR A 377 -9.53 -17.04 6.13
N THR A 378 -9.67 -17.58 7.34
CA THR A 378 -8.79 -18.64 7.85
C THR A 378 -8.90 -19.94 7.03
N LYS A 379 -10.11 -20.29 6.56
CA LYS A 379 -10.33 -21.51 5.74
C LYS A 379 -9.99 -21.29 4.26
N PHE A 380 -10.16 -20.06 3.79
CA PHE A 380 -9.96 -19.64 2.40
C PHE A 380 -9.16 -18.34 2.36
N PRO A 381 -7.86 -18.37 2.65
CA PRO A 381 -7.05 -17.14 2.77
C PRO A 381 -7.07 -16.27 1.51
N GLN A 382 -7.07 -16.89 0.33
CA GLN A 382 -7.07 -16.19 -0.96
C GLN A 382 -8.44 -15.61 -1.35
N LEU A 383 -9.53 -15.94 -0.65
CA LEU A 383 -10.90 -15.61 -1.07
C LEU A 383 -11.10 -14.12 -1.32
N LEU A 384 -10.69 -13.27 -0.38
CA LEU A 384 -10.89 -11.83 -0.49
C LEU A 384 -10.09 -11.24 -1.65
N MET A 385 -8.82 -11.60 -1.76
CA MET A 385 -7.94 -11.04 -2.79
C MET A 385 -8.32 -11.56 -4.18
N SER A 386 -8.65 -12.84 -4.33
CA SER A 386 -9.13 -13.38 -5.61
C SER A 386 -10.44 -12.72 -6.08
N CYS A 387 -11.36 -12.41 -5.16
CA CYS A 387 -12.56 -11.63 -5.50
C CYS A 387 -12.21 -10.20 -5.91
N TYR A 388 -11.27 -9.56 -5.22
CA TYR A 388 -10.81 -8.21 -5.52
C TYR A 388 -10.17 -8.14 -6.92
N GLU A 389 -9.25 -9.04 -7.22
CA GLU A 389 -8.62 -9.14 -8.54
C GLU A 389 -9.64 -9.48 -9.64
N CYS A 390 -10.59 -10.37 -9.36
CA CYS A 390 -11.64 -10.72 -10.32
C CYS A 390 -12.51 -9.51 -10.69
N VAL A 391 -12.84 -8.64 -9.73
CA VAL A 391 -13.56 -7.38 -9.99
C VAL A 391 -12.73 -6.45 -10.89
N LEU A 392 -11.42 -6.35 -10.66
CA LEU A 392 -10.52 -5.54 -11.49
C LEU A 392 -10.37 -6.12 -12.90
N ASP A 393 -10.15 -7.42 -13.02
CA ASP A 393 -9.99 -8.12 -14.30
C ASP A 393 -11.23 -8.03 -15.19
N CYS A 394 -12.40 -8.04 -14.55
CA CYS A 394 -13.68 -7.87 -15.24
C CYS A 394 -14.02 -6.39 -15.54
N GLY A 395 -13.20 -5.44 -15.10
CA GLY A 395 -13.45 -4.00 -15.30
C GLY A 395 -14.65 -3.46 -14.53
N LEU A 396 -15.06 -4.12 -13.43
CA LEU A 396 -16.30 -3.82 -12.69
C LEU A 396 -16.14 -2.76 -11.60
N GLN A 397 -14.92 -2.25 -11.37
CA GLN A 397 -14.64 -1.27 -10.31
C GLN A 397 -15.43 0.04 -10.43
N GLY A 398 -15.89 0.40 -11.63
CA GLY A 398 -16.75 1.56 -11.88
C GLY A 398 -18.25 1.31 -11.73
N GLU A 399 -18.67 0.07 -11.59
CA GLU A 399 -20.08 -0.30 -11.43
C GLU A 399 -20.66 0.22 -10.11
N PRO A 400 -21.92 0.64 -10.05
CA PRO A 400 -22.53 1.22 -8.84
C PRO A 400 -22.38 0.34 -7.58
N ARG A 401 -22.35 -0.98 -7.73
CA ARG A 401 -22.18 -1.93 -6.64
C ARG A 401 -20.76 -1.92 -6.08
N PHE A 402 -19.74 -1.86 -6.96
CA PHE A 402 -18.35 -1.99 -6.58
C PHE A 402 -17.64 -0.64 -6.38
N LYS A 403 -18.12 0.41 -7.04
CA LYS A 403 -17.54 1.76 -6.97
C LYS A 403 -17.19 2.24 -5.55
N PRO A 404 -18.02 2.03 -4.49
CA PRO A 404 -17.71 2.47 -3.14
C PRO A 404 -16.46 1.79 -2.53
N TYR A 405 -16.02 0.67 -3.08
CA TYR A 405 -14.82 -0.04 -2.62
C TYR A 405 -13.54 0.51 -3.24
N PHE A 406 -13.61 1.09 -4.43
CA PHE A 406 -12.48 1.58 -5.22
C PHE A 406 -12.37 3.11 -5.25
N GLU A 407 -13.41 3.83 -4.96
CA GLU A 407 -13.38 5.27 -4.78
C GLU A 407 -13.34 5.61 -3.28
N GLY A 408 -12.33 6.40 -2.89
CA GLY A 408 -12.10 6.73 -1.49
C GLY A 408 -13.30 7.39 -0.85
N GLN A 409 -13.81 6.77 0.21
CA GLN A 409 -14.49 7.52 1.25
C GLN A 409 -13.40 8.28 2.02
N THR A 410 -13.48 9.59 2.03
CA THR A 410 -12.82 10.43 3.05
C THR A 410 -13.24 9.88 4.41
N MET A 411 -12.30 9.24 5.15
CA MET A 411 -12.50 8.90 6.55
C MET A 411 -12.63 10.17 7.38
#